data_97ac7ddc1bd8b6bf6204e66fd3f2f9c8
#
_entry.id   97ac7ddc1bd8b6bf6204e66fd3f2f9c8
#
_cell.length_a   1.000
_cell.length_b   1.000
_cell.length_c   1.000
_cell.angle_alpha   90.00
_cell.angle_beta   90.00
_cell.angle_gamma   90.00
#
_symmetry.space_group_name_H-M   'P 1'
#
loop_
_entity.id
_entity.type
_entity.pdbx_description
1 polymer ?
#
loop_
_entity_poly.entity_id
_entity_poly.type
_entity_poly.pdbx_seq_one_letter_code
_entity_poly.pdbx_strand_id
1 'polypeptide(L)'
;MLGVTGVEPEMSRINSSSDCIVKRCSFQYTDGSAIETDGGNNTIQDCYFYHIDYTVTDLSSVMTTLKMGGNDNIFRQNTVHKTGASSGLNPGNMALVEYNDMYDTGYLQSDGAIIHYMENQQIDSETAYNWVHDSPKYGIRFDGDGDGHSGTMHHNVSWDIKSGHMLKGHDHRVLNNTCFNTSNTGIIVLIDLGGNEGTITRNNAADKISGHRSSNYDAYPVPGIYDHNWNGWITEDSVEDYLVDPENYDFRPIEDSPFIDSGLEIVGITDGYLGEAPDLGAYEYGGEHW
;
A
#
# COMPACT_ATOMS: atom_id res chain seq x y z
N MET A 1 36.22 -6.48 -13.27
CA MET A 1 35.03 -6.00 -12.53
C MET A 1 35.38 -4.62 -12.00
N LEU A 2 34.84 -3.60 -12.61
CA LEU A 2 34.95 -2.24 -12.07
C LEU A 2 33.84 -2.09 -11.04
N GLY A 3 34.22 -2.12 -9.77
CA GLY A 3 33.30 -1.79 -8.68
C GLY A 3 32.94 -0.31 -8.79
N VAL A 4 31.75 -0.01 -9.20
CA VAL A 4 31.17 1.31 -9.04
C VAL A 4 30.70 1.40 -7.60
N THR A 5 31.46 2.10 -6.80
CA THR A 5 31.07 2.37 -5.40
C THR A 5 29.89 3.32 -5.38
N GLY A 6 28.72 2.78 -5.11
CA GLY A 6 27.65 3.35 -4.32
C GLY A 6 27.21 4.79 -4.60
N VAL A 7 26.88 5.13 -5.84
CA VAL A 7 25.93 6.23 -6.12
C VAL A 7 24.90 5.63 -7.06
N GLU A 8 23.64 5.57 -6.62
CA GLU A 8 22.56 5.23 -7.53
C GLU A 8 22.63 6.17 -8.74
N PRO A 9 22.70 5.67 -9.98
CA PRO A 9 22.59 6.52 -11.14
C PRO A 9 21.15 7.06 -11.20
N GLU A 10 20.97 8.28 -10.77
CA GLU A 10 19.69 8.99 -10.88
C GLU A 10 19.41 9.24 -12.37
N MET A 11 18.38 8.59 -12.88
CA MET A 11 18.04 8.73 -14.30
C MET A 11 17.22 9.99 -14.60
N SER A 12 16.35 10.40 -13.67
CA SER A 12 15.55 11.61 -13.82
C SER A 12 15.34 12.27 -12.45
N ARG A 13 15.80 13.51 -12.31
CA ARG A 13 15.71 14.24 -11.06
C ARG A 13 15.07 15.60 -11.23
N ILE A 14 14.13 15.92 -10.33
CA ILE A 14 13.53 17.24 -10.17
C ILE A 14 14.06 17.82 -8.86
N ASN A 15 15.12 18.62 -8.94
CA ASN A 15 15.81 19.15 -7.77
C ASN A 15 15.18 20.43 -7.26
N SER A 16 14.97 20.52 -5.96
CA SER A 16 14.56 21.74 -5.21
C SER A 16 13.38 22.47 -5.87
N SER A 17 12.50 21.71 -6.50
CA SER A 17 11.36 22.24 -7.26
C SER A 17 10.06 21.81 -6.62
N SER A 18 9.14 22.75 -6.51
CA SER A 18 7.78 22.50 -6.05
C SER A 18 6.79 22.78 -7.18
N ASP A 19 5.57 22.29 -7.01
CA ASP A 19 4.46 22.51 -7.94
C ASP A 19 4.71 21.98 -9.37
N CYS A 20 5.58 20.97 -9.51
CA CYS A 20 5.86 20.35 -10.79
C CYS A 20 4.87 19.21 -11.09
N ILE A 21 4.51 19.06 -12.36
CA ILE A 21 3.64 18.00 -12.83
C ILE A 21 4.36 17.16 -13.87
N VAL A 22 4.54 15.86 -13.57
CA VAL A 22 4.97 14.84 -14.53
C VAL A 22 3.73 14.03 -14.92
N LYS A 23 3.32 14.14 -16.17
CA LYS A 23 2.07 13.53 -16.62
C LYS A 23 2.22 12.82 -17.96
N ARG A 24 1.62 11.62 -18.06
CA ARG A 24 1.59 10.82 -19.30
C ARG A 24 2.96 10.54 -19.87
N CYS A 25 3.92 10.23 -18.99
CA CYS A 25 5.28 9.87 -19.34
C CYS A 25 5.49 8.35 -19.19
N SER A 26 6.43 7.84 -19.96
CA SER A 26 6.85 6.43 -19.83
C SER A 26 8.33 6.38 -19.47
N PHE A 27 8.65 5.65 -18.40
CA PHE A 27 10.01 5.40 -17.94
C PHE A 27 10.26 3.90 -18.05
N GLN A 28 11.27 3.51 -18.83
CA GLN A 28 11.51 2.10 -19.10
C GLN A 28 13.00 1.80 -19.18
N TYR A 29 13.38 0.61 -18.68
CA TYR A 29 14.73 0.05 -18.80
C TYR A 29 15.81 0.97 -18.17
N THR A 30 15.63 1.35 -16.92
CA THR A 30 16.61 2.13 -16.17
C THR A 30 17.48 1.22 -15.29
N ASP A 31 18.74 1.60 -15.08
CA ASP A 31 19.70 0.93 -14.19
C ASP A 31 19.73 1.50 -12.76
N GLY A 32 18.87 2.40 -12.46
CA GLY A 32 18.69 3.02 -11.15
C GLY A 32 17.27 3.53 -11.04
N SER A 33 17.01 4.40 -10.06
CA SER A 33 15.70 4.99 -9.86
C SER A 33 15.13 5.59 -11.13
N ALA A 34 13.84 5.43 -11.38
CA ALA A 34 13.20 6.01 -12.55
C ALA A 34 13.07 7.52 -12.44
N ILE A 35 12.65 8.00 -11.27
CA ILE A 35 12.51 9.42 -10.98
C ILE A 35 12.73 9.69 -9.49
N GLU A 36 13.40 10.77 -9.18
CA GLU A 36 13.53 11.32 -7.84
C GLU A 36 13.12 12.80 -7.84
N THR A 37 12.30 13.19 -6.86
CA THR A 37 11.99 14.61 -6.59
C THR A 37 12.41 14.94 -5.17
N ASP A 38 12.89 16.15 -4.89
CA ASP A 38 13.31 16.59 -3.57
C ASP A 38 12.56 17.83 -3.05
N GLY A 39 11.57 18.30 -3.81
CA GLY A 39 10.66 19.38 -3.42
C GLY A 39 9.25 18.88 -3.13
N GLY A 40 8.43 19.71 -2.53
CA GLY A 40 7.04 19.39 -2.18
C GLY A 40 6.02 19.78 -3.25
N ASN A 41 4.76 19.35 -3.04
CA ASN A 41 3.61 19.67 -3.89
C ASN A 41 3.80 19.27 -5.38
N ASN A 42 4.58 18.21 -5.63
CA ASN A 42 4.78 17.69 -6.97
C ASN A 42 3.75 16.61 -7.28
N THR A 43 3.33 16.52 -8.53
CA THR A 43 2.37 15.50 -8.99
C THR A 43 3.02 14.62 -10.06
N ILE A 44 2.97 13.30 -9.85
CA ILE A 44 3.28 12.28 -10.87
C ILE A 44 1.98 11.56 -11.18
N GLN A 45 1.49 11.69 -12.42
CA GLN A 45 0.17 11.22 -12.80
C GLN A 45 0.11 10.59 -14.19
N ASP A 46 -0.74 9.56 -14.37
CA ASP A 46 -0.96 8.88 -15.65
C ASP A 46 0.36 8.39 -16.29
N CYS A 47 1.33 7.98 -15.51
CA CYS A 47 2.65 7.56 -15.98
C CYS A 47 2.79 6.04 -15.94
N TYR A 48 3.68 5.52 -16.78
CA TYR A 48 3.99 4.10 -16.90
C TYR A 48 5.46 3.86 -16.60
N PHE A 49 5.73 2.99 -15.62
CA PHE A 49 7.07 2.61 -15.18
C PHE A 49 7.27 1.10 -15.37
N TYR A 50 8.27 0.72 -16.15
CA TYR A 50 8.50 -0.66 -16.51
C TYR A 50 9.98 -1.01 -16.54
N HIS A 51 10.32 -2.13 -15.96
CA HIS A 51 11.68 -2.68 -15.96
C HIS A 51 12.70 -1.67 -15.39
N ILE A 52 12.45 -1.26 -14.16
CA ILE A 52 13.24 -0.27 -13.46
C ILE A 52 14.17 -0.97 -12.47
N ASP A 53 15.43 -0.54 -12.42
CA ASP A 53 16.38 -0.89 -11.37
C ASP A 53 16.70 -2.40 -11.28
N TYR A 54 16.80 -3.06 -12.43
CA TYR A 54 17.07 -4.50 -12.52
C TYR A 54 18.55 -4.87 -12.49
N THR A 55 19.45 -3.90 -12.50
CA THR A 55 20.91 -4.13 -12.53
C THR A 55 21.60 -3.64 -11.26
N VAL A 56 20.85 -3.30 -10.25
CA VAL A 56 21.39 -2.81 -8.97
C VAL A 56 22.36 -3.82 -8.40
N THR A 57 23.63 -3.46 -8.33
CA THR A 57 24.75 -4.31 -7.91
C THR A 57 25.29 -3.97 -6.54
N ASP A 58 24.93 -2.84 -5.96
CA ASP A 58 25.39 -2.39 -4.64
C ASP A 58 24.20 -2.07 -3.74
N LEU A 59 23.84 -3.04 -2.92
CA LEU A 59 22.62 -3.06 -2.13
C LEU A 59 22.95 -2.84 -0.65
N SER A 60 23.44 -1.69 -0.29
CA SER A 60 23.86 -1.40 1.08
C SER A 60 22.70 -1.00 2.01
N SER A 61 21.53 -0.71 1.47
CA SER A 61 20.33 -0.28 2.22
C SER A 61 19.05 -0.61 1.47
N VAL A 62 17.90 -0.21 2.02
CA VAL A 62 16.63 -0.29 1.32
C VAL A 62 16.61 0.72 0.17
N MET A 63 16.68 0.23 -1.05
CA MET A 63 16.64 1.06 -2.25
C MET A 63 15.21 1.27 -2.73
N THR A 64 14.99 2.35 -3.45
CA THR A 64 13.65 2.76 -3.87
C THR A 64 13.63 3.09 -5.36
N THR A 65 12.70 2.49 -6.09
CA THR A 65 12.53 2.70 -7.54
C THR A 65 12.05 4.11 -7.88
N LEU A 66 11.09 4.61 -7.10
CA LEU A 66 10.47 5.93 -7.26
C LEU A 66 10.51 6.65 -5.92
N LYS A 67 11.13 7.84 -5.88
CA LYS A 67 11.27 8.59 -4.65
C LYS A 67 10.78 10.02 -4.81
N MET A 68 9.85 10.40 -3.96
CA MET A 68 9.34 11.77 -3.87
C MET A 68 9.73 12.35 -2.51
N GLY A 69 10.68 13.26 -2.48
CA GLY A 69 11.05 14.01 -1.27
C GLY A 69 10.10 15.18 -1.02
N GLY A 70 10.21 15.77 0.17
CA GLY A 70 9.35 16.90 0.56
C GLY A 70 7.96 16.51 1.02
N ASN A 71 7.05 17.47 1.03
CA ASN A 71 5.70 17.32 1.56
C ASN A 71 4.65 17.47 0.46
N ASP A 72 3.43 16.99 0.74
CA ASP A 72 2.22 17.22 -0.07
C ASP A 72 2.35 16.76 -1.53
N ASN A 73 3.15 15.74 -1.78
CA ASN A 73 3.28 15.18 -3.11
C ASN A 73 2.07 14.29 -3.46
N ILE A 74 1.75 14.23 -4.76
CA ILE A 74 0.66 13.42 -5.28
C ILE A 74 1.23 12.39 -6.27
N PHE A 75 0.97 11.12 -6.01
CA PHE A 75 1.27 10.01 -6.92
C PHE A 75 -0.01 9.28 -7.26
N ARG A 76 -0.54 9.46 -8.48
CA ARG A 76 -1.85 8.91 -8.83
C ARG A 76 -1.97 8.41 -10.26
N GLN A 77 -2.86 7.42 -10.44
CA GLN A 77 -3.21 6.86 -11.76
C GLN A 77 -1.98 6.40 -12.54
N ASN A 78 -0.98 5.85 -11.85
CA ASN A 78 0.22 5.33 -12.46
C ASN A 78 0.22 3.81 -12.48
N THR A 79 0.87 3.23 -13.49
CA THR A 79 1.20 1.81 -13.52
C THR A 79 2.69 1.65 -13.28
N VAL A 80 3.05 0.83 -12.28
CA VAL A 80 4.46 0.53 -11.93
C VAL A 80 4.64 -0.96 -11.85
N HIS A 81 5.47 -1.51 -12.72
CA HIS A 81 5.73 -2.93 -12.62
C HIS A 81 7.12 -3.35 -13.11
N LYS A 82 7.51 -4.53 -12.68
CA LYS A 82 8.80 -5.16 -12.99
C LYS A 82 9.95 -4.28 -12.49
N THR A 83 10.02 -4.13 -11.18
CA THR A 83 11.11 -3.37 -10.53
C THR A 83 12.02 -4.28 -9.72
N GLY A 84 13.29 -3.92 -9.64
CA GLY A 84 14.31 -4.70 -8.92
C GLY A 84 14.54 -4.23 -7.48
N ALA A 85 14.45 -2.94 -7.22
CA ALA A 85 14.73 -2.35 -5.91
C ALA A 85 13.81 -2.87 -4.80
N SER A 86 14.23 -2.69 -3.56
CA SER A 86 13.52 -3.13 -2.37
C SER A 86 12.13 -2.53 -2.23
N SER A 87 12.01 -1.22 -2.48
CA SER A 87 10.75 -0.49 -2.41
C SER A 87 10.35 0.05 -3.79
N GLY A 88 9.08 -0.07 -4.13
CA GLY A 88 8.55 0.49 -5.38
C GLY A 88 8.46 2.01 -5.33
N LEU A 89 7.75 2.54 -4.34
CA LEU A 89 7.53 3.98 -4.16
C LEU A 89 7.84 4.39 -2.72
N ASN A 90 8.60 5.47 -2.54
CA ASN A 90 8.62 6.28 -1.33
C ASN A 90 8.01 7.64 -1.67
N PRO A 91 6.81 7.95 -1.18
CA PRO A 91 6.06 9.11 -1.66
C PRO A 91 6.39 10.44 -0.95
N GLY A 92 7.25 10.42 0.09
CA GLY A 92 7.53 11.59 0.91
C GLY A 92 6.55 11.78 2.06
N ASN A 93 6.52 12.99 2.62
CA ASN A 93 5.69 13.33 3.76
C ASN A 93 4.31 13.85 3.32
N MET A 94 3.28 13.61 4.12
CA MET A 94 1.92 14.13 3.89
C MET A 94 1.42 13.86 2.45
N ALA A 95 1.82 12.73 1.88
CA ALA A 95 1.58 12.45 0.48
C ALA A 95 0.17 11.89 0.26
N LEU A 96 -0.38 12.17 -0.93
CA LEU A 96 -1.56 11.51 -1.47
C LEU A 96 -1.12 10.49 -2.53
N VAL A 97 -1.43 9.21 -2.28
CA VAL A 97 -1.12 8.10 -3.19
C VAL A 97 -2.41 7.37 -3.55
N GLU A 98 -2.89 7.54 -4.78
CA GLU A 98 -4.23 7.05 -5.14
C GLU A 98 -4.34 6.50 -6.56
N TYR A 99 -5.23 5.51 -6.73
CA TYR A 99 -5.58 4.94 -8.05
C TYR A 99 -4.37 4.42 -8.83
N ASN A 100 -3.37 3.87 -8.17
CA ASN A 100 -2.22 3.29 -8.83
C ASN A 100 -2.36 1.77 -8.93
N ASP A 101 -1.82 1.21 -10.00
CA ASP A 101 -1.65 -0.22 -10.21
C ASP A 101 -0.15 -0.55 -10.12
N MET A 102 0.25 -1.25 -9.04
CA MET A 102 1.66 -1.50 -8.73
C MET A 102 1.91 -2.98 -8.45
N TYR A 103 2.68 -3.64 -9.29
CA TYR A 103 2.90 -5.09 -9.22
C TYR A 103 4.28 -5.52 -9.73
N ASP A 104 4.60 -6.80 -9.61
CA ASP A 104 5.89 -7.34 -10.06
C ASP A 104 7.09 -6.55 -9.51
N THR A 105 7.06 -6.16 -8.23
CA THR A 105 8.07 -5.26 -7.66
C THR A 105 9.00 -5.93 -6.66
N GLY A 106 10.22 -5.40 -6.51
CA GLY A 106 11.11 -5.73 -5.41
C GLY A 106 11.83 -7.06 -5.50
N TYR A 107 12.12 -7.57 -6.67
CA TYR A 107 12.68 -8.92 -6.85
C TYR A 107 14.14 -9.11 -6.47
N LEU A 108 14.94 -8.05 -6.43
CA LEU A 108 16.40 -8.14 -6.22
C LEU A 108 16.85 -7.91 -4.77
N GLN A 109 16.01 -7.38 -3.92
CA GLN A 109 16.29 -7.15 -2.51
C GLN A 109 15.25 -7.82 -1.61
N SER A 110 15.60 -8.10 -0.36
CA SER A 110 14.76 -8.88 0.55
C SER A 110 13.79 -8.06 1.41
N ASP A 111 14.11 -6.81 1.73
CA ASP A 111 13.27 -5.92 2.55
C ASP A 111 12.46 -4.94 1.69
N GLY A 112 11.54 -4.19 2.29
CA GLY A 112 10.76 -3.13 1.64
C GLY A 112 9.29 -3.48 1.38
N ALA A 113 8.64 -2.59 0.65
CA ALA A 113 7.23 -2.66 0.28
C ALA A 113 6.99 -2.05 -1.10
N ILE A 114 5.86 -2.35 -1.71
CA ILE A 114 5.46 -1.72 -2.98
C ILE A 114 5.29 -0.20 -2.76
N ILE A 115 4.53 0.20 -1.75
CA ILE A 115 4.42 1.60 -1.29
C ILE A 115 4.99 1.64 0.14
N HIS A 116 6.06 2.40 0.34
CA HIS A 116 6.82 2.36 1.57
C HIS A 116 7.07 3.76 2.13
N TYR A 117 6.41 4.06 3.24
CA TYR A 117 6.66 5.24 4.05
C TYR A 117 7.69 4.90 5.14
N MET A 118 8.79 5.60 5.16
CA MET A 118 9.86 5.40 6.13
C MET A 118 9.74 6.40 7.29
N GLU A 119 10.17 6.00 8.46
CA GLU A 119 10.19 6.83 9.66
C GLU A 119 8.81 7.48 9.95
N ASN A 120 8.72 8.79 9.90
CA ASN A 120 7.50 9.57 10.19
C ASN A 120 6.81 10.13 8.93
N GLN A 121 7.15 9.65 7.75
CA GLN A 121 6.60 10.16 6.48
C GLN A 121 5.10 9.96 6.33
N GLN A 122 4.53 8.99 7.03
CA GLN A 122 3.10 8.68 6.98
C GLN A 122 2.21 9.69 7.71
N ILE A 123 2.77 10.62 8.47
CA ILE A 123 1.99 11.64 9.19
C ILE A 123 1.12 12.42 8.19
N ASP A 124 -0.20 12.44 8.46
CA ASP A 124 -1.21 13.07 7.62
C ASP A 124 -1.19 12.66 6.14
N SER A 125 -0.59 11.50 5.83
CA SER A 125 -0.64 10.93 4.49
C SER A 125 -1.94 10.17 4.24
N GLU A 126 -2.33 10.09 2.98
CA GLU A 126 -3.46 9.30 2.52
C GLU A 126 -3.01 8.36 1.39
N THR A 127 -3.29 7.06 1.57
CA THR A 127 -3.00 6.03 0.57
C THR A 127 -4.28 5.27 0.27
N ALA A 128 -4.89 5.51 -0.89
CA ALA A 128 -6.24 5.06 -1.16
C ALA A 128 -6.45 4.59 -2.60
N TYR A 129 -7.38 3.64 -2.78
CA TYR A 129 -7.78 3.16 -4.11
C TYR A 129 -6.62 2.62 -4.95
N ASN A 130 -5.60 2.03 -4.32
CA ASN A 130 -4.49 1.43 -5.04
C ASN A 130 -4.66 -0.09 -5.15
N TRP A 131 -4.22 -0.64 -6.25
CA TRP A 131 -3.98 -2.06 -6.43
C TRP A 131 -2.49 -2.34 -6.23
N VAL A 132 -2.18 -3.29 -5.33
CA VAL A 132 -0.80 -3.70 -5.05
C VAL A 132 -0.74 -5.23 -5.02
N HIS A 133 0.00 -5.84 -5.95
CA HIS A 133 -0.10 -7.27 -6.14
C HIS A 133 1.15 -7.92 -6.77
N ASP A 134 1.12 -9.24 -6.90
CA ASP A 134 2.16 -10.06 -7.56
C ASP A 134 3.58 -9.70 -7.11
N SER A 135 3.83 -9.70 -5.79
CA SER A 135 5.14 -9.31 -5.28
C SER A 135 5.57 -10.14 -4.05
N PRO A 136 6.88 -10.46 -3.94
CA PRO A 136 7.41 -11.09 -2.73
C PRO A 136 7.53 -10.13 -1.54
N LYS A 137 6.99 -8.90 -1.64
CA LYS A 137 7.10 -7.82 -0.67
C LYS A 137 5.80 -7.60 0.12
N TYR A 138 5.84 -6.62 1.03
CA TYR A 138 4.64 -6.01 1.56
C TYR A 138 4.01 -5.12 0.51
N GLY A 139 2.69 -4.99 0.52
CA GLY A 139 1.97 -4.05 -0.34
C GLY A 139 2.21 -2.61 0.11
N ILE A 140 1.53 -2.19 1.17
CA ILE A 140 1.66 -0.84 1.74
C ILE A 140 2.26 -0.95 3.14
N ARG A 141 3.31 -0.19 3.42
CA ARG A 141 4.01 -0.24 4.71
C ARG A 141 4.24 1.13 5.30
N PHE A 142 3.70 1.34 6.50
CA PHE A 142 4.04 2.45 7.38
C PHE A 142 5.12 1.97 8.36
N ASP A 143 6.34 2.45 8.22
CA ASP A 143 7.53 1.92 8.91
C ASP A 143 8.13 2.90 9.92
N GLY A 144 7.30 3.57 10.68
CA GLY A 144 7.73 4.53 11.69
C GLY A 144 7.77 3.93 13.09
N ASP A 145 8.92 3.39 13.51
CA ASP A 145 9.10 2.79 14.84
C ASP A 145 8.96 3.84 15.96
N GLY A 146 7.75 4.10 16.42
CA GLY A 146 7.48 5.00 17.55
C GLY A 146 7.26 6.47 17.19
N ASP A 147 7.79 6.98 16.11
CA ASP A 147 7.60 8.36 15.66
C ASP A 147 6.55 8.48 14.55
N GLY A 148 6.19 7.36 13.89
CA GLY A 148 5.19 7.33 12.86
C GLY A 148 3.78 7.35 13.44
N HIS A 149 2.91 8.20 12.90
CA HIS A 149 1.53 8.28 13.36
C HIS A 149 0.59 8.93 12.32
N SER A 150 -0.71 8.84 12.56
CA SER A 150 -1.77 9.60 11.86
C SER A 150 -1.83 9.40 10.34
N GLY A 151 -1.23 8.34 9.80
CA GLY A 151 -1.40 7.99 8.40
C GLY A 151 -2.72 7.26 8.16
N THR A 152 -3.32 7.48 6.99
CA THR A 152 -4.57 6.84 6.58
C THR A 152 -4.34 5.96 5.36
N MET A 153 -4.80 4.71 5.39
CA MET A 153 -4.89 3.84 4.22
C MET A 153 -6.29 3.26 4.10
N HIS A 154 -6.92 3.45 2.94
CA HIS A 154 -8.29 2.99 2.74
C HIS A 154 -8.59 2.62 1.29
N HIS A 155 -9.57 1.76 1.10
CA HIS A 155 -10.03 1.28 -0.21
C HIS A 155 -8.90 0.76 -1.11
N ASN A 156 -7.83 0.19 -0.53
CA ASN A 156 -6.78 -0.46 -1.31
C ASN A 156 -7.09 -1.95 -1.43
N VAL A 157 -6.71 -2.54 -2.56
CA VAL A 157 -6.76 -3.99 -2.77
C VAL A 157 -5.35 -4.54 -2.86
N SER A 158 -5.08 -5.63 -2.12
CA SER A 158 -3.79 -6.33 -2.13
C SER A 158 -4.00 -7.83 -2.30
N TRP A 159 -3.33 -8.44 -3.28
CA TRP A 159 -3.43 -9.88 -3.51
C TRP A 159 -2.14 -10.45 -4.12
N ASP A 160 -1.98 -11.77 -4.08
CA ASP A 160 -0.80 -12.50 -4.59
C ASP A 160 0.53 -11.90 -4.09
N ILE A 161 0.59 -11.60 -2.80
CA ILE A 161 1.66 -10.84 -2.19
C ILE A 161 2.14 -11.50 -0.89
N LYS A 162 3.31 -11.11 -0.40
CA LYS A 162 3.79 -11.62 0.89
C LYS A 162 2.88 -11.23 2.05
N SER A 163 2.55 -9.96 2.15
CA SER A 163 1.58 -9.40 3.10
C SER A 163 0.99 -8.13 2.49
N GLY A 164 -0.30 -7.89 2.70
CA GLY A 164 -0.98 -6.72 2.13
C GLY A 164 -0.49 -5.42 2.77
N HIS A 165 -0.88 -5.16 3.99
CA HIS A 165 -0.56 -3.91 4.70
C HIS A 165 0.20 -4.18 6.00
N MET A 166 1.12 -3.29 6.35
CA MET A 166 1.81 -3.35 7.63
C MET A 166 1.97 -1.95 8.23
N LEU A 167 1.60 -1.81 9.50
CA LEU A 167 1.65 -0.56 10.23
C LEU A 167 2.50 -0.68 11.49
N LYS A 168 3.44 0.23 11.62
CA LYS A 168 4.15 0.56 12.85
C LYS A 168 3.78 1.97 13.28
N GLY A 169 3.98 2.28 14.55
CA GLY A 169 3.64 3.59 15.09
C GLY A 169 2.31 3.60 15.82
N HIS A 170 1.52 4.67 15.70
CA HIS A 170 0.27 4.82 16.43
C HIS A 170 -0.72 5.78 15.73
N ASP A 171 -1.97 5.81 16.20
CA ASP A 171 -3.03 6.71 15.69
C ASP A 171 -3.30 6.64 14.17
N HIS A 172 -3.00 5.51 13.54
CA HIS A 172 -3.28 5.28 12.13
C HIS A 172 -4.76 4.96 11.87
N ARG A 173 -5.18 5.08 10.63
CA ARG A 173 -6.50 4.68 10.15
C ARG A 173 -6.34 3.66 9.01
N VAL A 174 -6.84 2.45 9.23
CA VAL A 174 -6.81 1.33 8.26
C VAL A 174 -8.26 0.93 8.00
N LEU A 175 -8.81 1.42 6.91
CA LEU A 175 -10.24 1.44 6.70
C LEU A 175 -10.61 0.87 5.33
N ASN A 176 -11.65 0.07 5.25
CA ASN A 176 -12.20 -0.40 3.97
C ASN A 176 -11.14 -0.94 2.97
N ASN A 177 -10.15 -1.69 3.43
CA ASN A 177 -9.19 -2.36 2.53
C ASN A 177 -9.58 -3.83 2.31
N THR A 178 -9.23 -4.35 1.14
CA THR A 178 -9.40 -5.77 0.78
C THR A 178 -8.03 -6.42 0.63
N CYS A 179 -7.78 -7.55 1.33
CA CYS A 179 -6.51 -8.28 1.25
C CYS A 179 -6.74 -9.77 1.20
N PHE A 180 -6.32 -10.45 0.13
CA PHE A 180 -6.48 -11.88 -0.03
C PHE A 180 -5.28 -12.54 -0.71
N ASN A 181 -5.25 -13.86 -0.68
CA ASN A 181 -4.18 -14.66 -1.27
C ASN A 181 -2.77 -14.19 -0.87
N THR A 182 -2.59 -13.89 0.42
CA THR A 182 -1.30 -13.48 0.96
C THR A 182 -0.54 -14.67 1.52
N SER A 183 0.76 -14.76 1.24
CA SER A 183 1.58 -15.88 1.76
C SER A 183 1.86 -15.79 3.26
N ASN A 184 1.54 -14.68 3.90
CA ASN A 184 1.72 -14.46 5.33
C ASN A 184 0.45 -13.87 5.97
N THR A 185 0.37 -12.57 6.18
CA THR A 185 -0.76 -11.90 6.84
C THR A 185 -1.26 -10.75 5.97
N GLY A 186 -2.55 -10.67 5.73
CA GLY A 186 -3.15 -9.63 4.90
C GLY A 186 -2.95 -8.23 5.49
N ILE A 187 -3.39 -8.01 6.73
CA ILE A 187 -3.22 -6.73 7.43
C ILE A 187 -2.51 -6.97 8.75
N ILE A 188 -1.38 -6.29 8.96
CA ILE A 188 -0.55 -6.36 10.16
C ILE A 188 -0.60 -5.02 10.88
N VAL A 189 -1.31 -4.97 11.99
CA VAL A 189 -1.31 -3.82 12.92
C VAL A 189 -0.35 -4.15 14.05
N LEU A 190 0.92 -3.82 13.88
CA LEU A 190 2.00 -4.39 14.66
C LEU A 190 1.96 -4.00 16.14
N ILE A 191 1.98 -5.00 17.02
CA ILE A 191 1.90 -4.84 18.48
C ILE A 191 3.20 -4.28 19.07
N ASP A 192 4.33 -4.75 18.58
CA ASP A 192 5.66 -4.26 18.96
C ASP A 192 6.06 -3.03 18.13
N LEU A 193 7.15 -2.39 18.47
CA LEU A 193 7.70 -1.23 17.75
C LEU A 193 6.69 -0.08 17.54
N GLY A 194 6.20 0.46 18.63
CA GLY A 194 5.27 1.59 18.65
C GLY A 194 3.84 1.22 19.05
N GLY A 195 3.48 -0.08 19.01
CA GLY A 195 2.29 -0.63 19.65
C GLY A 195 0.94 -0.30 19.02
N ASN A 196 0.87 0.57 18.03
CA ASN A 196 -0.37 1.00 17.37
C ASN A 196 -1.47 1.47 18.33
N GLU A 197 -1.12 2.11 19.42
CA GLU A 197 -2.09 2.75 20.30
C GLU A 197 -2.89 3.80 19.53
N GLY A 198 -4.21 3.86 19.72
CA GLY A 198 -5.08 4.78 19.00
C GLY A 198 -5.35 4.46 17.54
N THR A 199 -4.65 3.48 16.94
CA THR A 199 -4.92 3.05 15.58
C THR A 199 -6.33 2.48 15.44
N ILE A 200 -7.03 2.84 14.36
CA ILE A 200 -8.37 2.37 14.03
C ILE A 200 -8.28 1.42 12.84
N THR A 201 -8.62 0.15 13.06
CA THR A 201 -8.73 -0.88 12.04
C THR A 201 -10.21 -1.24 11.89
N ARG A 202 -10.83 -0.82 10.79
CA ARG A 202 -12.30 -0.91 10.64
C ARG A 202 -12.70 -1.11 9.18
N ASN A 203 -13.81 -1.83 8.98
CA ASN A 203 -14.42 -2.10 7.68
C ASN A 203 -13.51 -2.85 6.68
N ASN A 204 -12.46 -3.49 7.14
CA ASN A 204 -11.57 -4.22 6.23
C ASN A 204 -12.08 -5.65 6.00
N ALA A 205 -11.83 -6.19 4.81
CA ALA A 205 -11.96 -7.60 4.48
C ALA A 205 -10.58 -8.20 4.18
N ALA A 206 -10.11 -9.14 5.00
CA ALA A 206 -8.81 -9.75 4.78
C ALA A 206 -8.78 -11.23 5.19
N ASP A 207 -8.02 -12.06 4.47
CA ASP A 207 -7.80 -13.47 4.82
C ASP A 207 -7.20 -13.62 6.22
N LYS A 208 -6.41 -12.64 6.65
CA LYS A 208 -5.92 -12.55 8.02
C LYS A 208 -5.62 -11.11 8.43
N ILE A 209 -6.15 -10.70 9.58
CA ILE A 209 -5.77 -9.45 10.27
C ILE A 209 -5.14 -9.85 11.60
N SER A 210 -3.94 -9.34 11.91
CA SER A 210 -3.20 -9.72 13.11
C SER A 210 -2.30 -8.59 13.64
N GLY A 211 -1.99 -8.62 14.93
CA GLY A 211 -0.95 -7.79 15.53
C GLY A 211 0.49 -8.29 15.31
N HIS A 212 0.67 -9.38 14.57
CA HIS A 212 1.97 -10.03 14.39
C HIS A 212 2.34 -10.22 12.92
N ARG A 213 3.65 -10.15 12.63
CA ARG A 213 4.20 -10.34 11.28
C ARG A 213 4.18 -11.79 10.80
N SER A 214 4.25 -12.75 11.72
CA SER A 214 4.37 -14.15 11.37
C SER A 214 3.00 -14.78 11.15
N SER A 215 2.88 -15.59 10.11
CA SER A 215 1.70 -16.42 9.84
C SER A 215 1.40 -17.46 10.93
N ASN A 216 2.39 -17.77 11.78
CA ASN A 216 2.26 -18.77 12.84
C ASN A 216 1.54 -18.25 14.10
N TYR A 217 1.30 -16.95 14.21
CA TYR A 217 0.58 -16.37 15.33
C TYR A 217 -0.91 -16.27 15.02
N ASP A 218 -1.70 -16.36 16.09
CA ASP A 218 -3.15 -16.14 16.01
C ASP A 218 -3.48 -14.74 15.46
N ALA A 219 -4.73 -14.57 15.00
CA ALA A 219 -5.22 -13.28 14.52
C ALA A 219 -5.25 -12.21 15.63
N TYR A 220 -5.32 -12.60 16.90
CA TYR A 220 -5.36 -11.68 18.03
C TYR A 220 -4.12 -11.76 18.92
N PRO A 221 -3.79 -10.68 19.64
CA PRO A 221 -4.51 -9.39 19.67
C PRO A 221 -4.18 -8.50 18.46
N VAL A 222 -5.14 -7.65 18.10
CA VAL A 222 -4.95 -6.51 17.19
C VAL A 222 -5.03 -5.24 18.05
N PRO A 223 -3.98 -4.41 18.12
CA PRO A 223 -3.97 -3.24 18.97
C PRO A 223 -4.88 -2.11 18.47
N GLY A 224 -5.20 -1.16 19.35
CA GLY A 224 -6.04 -0.02 19.03
C GLY A 224 -7.54 -0.37 19.00
N ILE A 225 -8.30 0.33 18.18
CA ILE A 225 -9.72 0.07 17.95
C ILE A 225 -9.85 -0.91 16.77
N TYR A 226 -10.42 -2.08 17.04
CA TYR A 226 -10.61 -3.14 16.05
C TYR A 226 -12.08 -3.56 16.04
N ASP A 227 -12.82 -3.14 15.04
CA ASP A 227 -14.25 -3.47 14.90
C ASP A 227 -14.69 -3.46 13.42
N HIS A 228 -15.84 -4.04 13.13
CA HIS A 228 -16.42 -4.13 11.77
C HIS A 228 -15.40 -4.59 10.73
N ASN A 229 -14.65 -5.64 11.00
CA ASN A 229 -13.74 -6.25 10.03
C ASN A 229 -14.15 -7.69 9.78
N TRP A 230 -13.99 -8.14 8.56
CA TRP A 230 -14.01 -9.56 8.24
C TRP A 230 -12.57 -10.10 8.26
N ASN A 231 -12.39 -11.19 8.98
CA ASN A 231 -11.07 -11.81 9.17
C ASN A 231 -11.18 -13.31 8.88
N GLY A 232 -10.76 -13.72 7.69
CA GLY A 232 -10.86 -15.09 7.19
C GLY A 232 -10.18 -16.13 8.06
N TRP A 233 -9.12 -15.76 8.78
CA TRP A 233 -8.49 -16.64 9.76
C TRP A 233 -9.44 -17.10 10.89
N ILE A 234 -10.43 -16.28 11.20
CA ILE A 234 -11.41 -16.59 12.26
C ILE A 234 -12.60 -17.35 11.69
N THR A 235 -13.04 -16.98 10.50
CA THR A 235 -14.19 -17.63 9.81
C THR A 235 -13.80 -18.93 9.11
N GLU A 236 -12.50 -19.15 8.89
CA GLU A 236 -11.93 -20.26 8.11
C GLU A 236 -12.32 -20.21 6.61
N ASP A 237 -12.56 -18.98 6.09
CA ASP A 237 -12.93 -18.71 4.71
C ASP A 237 -11.94 -17.75 4.05
N SER A 238 -11.90 -17.69 2.72
CA SER A 238 -11.12 -16.71 1.96
C SER A 238 -11.98 -15.53 1.51
N VAL A 239 -11.39 -14.33 1.48
CA VAL A 239 -12.01 -13.13 0.89
C VAL A 239 -12.36 -13.37 -0.58
N GLU A 240 -11.49 -14.07 -1.31
CA GLU A 240 -11.64 -14.35 -2.74
C GLU A 240 -12.96 -15.07 -3.07
N ASP A 241 -13.43 -15.94 -2.18
CA ASP A 241 -14.68 -16.69 -2.36
C ASP A 241 -15.94 -15.78 -2.40
N TYR A 242 -15.80 -14.55 -1.93
CA TYR A 242 -16.89 -13.56 -1.84
C TYR A 242 -16.77 -12.41 -2.83
N LEU A 243 -15.83 -12.50 -3.80
CA LEU A 243 -15.63 -11.50 -4.85
C LEU A 243 -16.18 -11.98 -6.19
N VAL A 244 -16.61 -11.05 -7.03
CA VAL A 244 -17.28 -11.35 -8.32
C VAL A 244 -16.37 -12.05 -9.31
N ASP A 245 -15.21 -11.48 -9.63
CA ASP A 245 -14.26 -12.04 -10.59
C ASP A 245 -12.83 -11.48 -10.34
N PRO A 246 -12.19 -11.89 -9.24
CA PRO A 246 -10.89 -11.35 -8.87
C PRO A 246 -9.78 -11.63 -9.88
N GLU A 247 -9.89 -12.69 -10.68
CA GLU A 247 -8.94 -12.99 -11.77
C GLU A 247 -8.98 -11.92 -12.88
N ASN A 248 -10.12 -11.24 -13.05
CA ASN A 248 -10.29 -10.13 -13.99
C ASN A 248 -10.43 -8.77 -13.28
N TYR A 249 -9.94 -8.68 -12.05
CA TYR A 249 -9.88 -7.46 -11.22
C TYR A 249 -11.24 -6.91 -10.81
N ASP A 250 -12.30 -7.70 -10.86
CA ASP A 250 -13.60 -7.33 -10.28
C ASP A 250 -13.68 -7.76 -8.82
N PHE A 251 -13.28 -6.87 -7.94
CA PHE A 251 -13.21 -7.11 -6.50
C PHE A 251 -14.47 -6.70 -5.75
N ARG A 252 -15.57 -6.44 -6.46
CA ARG A 252 -16.86 -6.15 -5.82
C ARG A 252 -17.40 -7.41 -5.13
N PRO A 253 -18.11 -7.26 -4.00
CA PRO A 253 -18.76 -8.39 -3.36
C PRO A 253 -19.79 -9.08 -4.26
N ILE A 254 -19.94 -10.41 -4.14
CA ILE A 254 -21.06 -11.16 -4.74
C ILE A 254 -22.34 -10.95 -3.93
N GLU A 255 -23.52 -11.30 -4.50
CA GLU A 255 -24.86 -11.05 -3.91
C GLU A 255 -25.04 -11.59 -2.48
N ASP A 256 -24.44 -12.72 -2.15
CA ASP A 256 -24.56 -13.35 -0.82
C ASP A 256 -23.31 -13.11 0.05
N SER A 257 -22.49 -12.13 -0.26
CA SER A 257 -21.27 -11.82 0.48
C SER A 257 -21.56 -11.35 1.90
N PRO A 258 -20.83 -11.85 2.91
CA PRO A 258 -20.93 -11.36 4.29
C PRO A 258 -20.40 -9.94 4.47
N PHE A 259 -19.86 -9.34 3.42
CA PHE A 259 -19.33 -7.98 3.44
C PHE A 259 -20.44 -6.94 3.31
N ILE A 260 -21.56 -7.31 2.65
CA ILE A 260 -22.65 -6.37 2.32
C ILE A 260 -23.30 -5.83 3.61
N ASP A 261 -23.47 -4.50 3.66
CA ASP A 261 -24.11 -3.77 4.75
C ASP A 261 -23.53 -4.06 6.15
N SER A 262 -22.29 -4.52 6.23
CA SER A 262 -21.64 -4.97 7.48
C SER A 262 -20.63 -3.99 8.06
N GLY A 263 -20.38 -2.90 7.38
CA GLY A 263 -19.47 -1.84 7.82
C GLY A 263 -20.14 -0.75 8.66
N LEU A 264 -19.32 0.15 9.14
CA LEU A 264 -19.73 1.34 9.87
C LEU A 264 -19.53 2.58 9.01
N GLU A 265 -20.48 3.50 9.02
CA GLU A 265 -20.33 4.80 8.34
C GLU A 265 -19.15 5.59 8.92
N ILE A 266 -18.27 6.05 8.03
CA ILE A 266 -17.08 6.83 8.35
C ILE A 266 -17.08 8.06 7.44
N VAL A 267 -17.48 9.22 8.00
CA VAL A 267 -17.57 10.48 7.26
C VAL A 267 -16.26 10.80 6.53
N GLY A 268 -16.35 11.14 5.25
CA GLY A 268 -15.21 11.42 4.38
C GLY A 268 -14.51 10.17 3.81
N ILE A 269 -14.89 8.96 4.22
CA ILE A 269 -14.30 7.70 3.73
C ILE A 269 -15.38 6.85 3.04
N THR A 270 -16.51 6.59 3.69
CA THR A 270 -17.58 5.75 3.15
C THR A 270 -18.76 6.57 2.59
N ASP A 271 -18.55 7.86 2.33
CA ASP A 271 -19.59 8.74 1.81
C ASP A 271 -20.11 8.21 0.46
N GLY A 272 -21.41 8.01 0.38
CA GLY A 272 -22.04 7.54 -0.85
C GLY A 272 -22.11 6.00 -0.99
N TYR A 273 -21.92 5.27 0.12
CA TYR A 273 -22.16 3.83 0.15
C TYR A 273 -23.55 3.46 -0.36
N LEU A 274 -23.71 2.22 -0.80
CA LEU A 274 -24.98 1.67 -1.29
C LEU A 274 -25.58 0.74 -0.24
N GLY A 275 -26.91 0.67 -0.16
CA GLY A 275 -27.57 -0.24 0.78
C GLY A 275 -27.95 0.40 2.12
N GLU A 276 -27.98 -0.40 3.19
CA GLU A 276 -28.37 0.00 4.55
C GLU A 276 -27.17 0.50 5.39
N ALA A 277 -25.95 0.03 5.06
CA ALA A 277 -24.69 0.43 5.66
C ALA A 277 -23.56 0.25 4.64
N PRO A 278 -22.35 0.83 4.88
CA PRO A 278 -21.18 0.54 4.03
C PRO A 278 -20.81 -0.94 4.03
N ASP A 279 -20.27 -1.41 2.92
CA ASP A 279 -19.71 -2.75 2.84
C ASP A 279 -18.33 -2.84 3.51
N LEU A 280 -17.91 -4.06 3.83
CA LEU A 280 -16.53 -4.33 4.23
C LEU A 280 -15.64 -4.49 2.99
N GLY A 281 -14.42 -3.97 3.08
CA GLY A 281 -13.48 -4.01 1.97
C GLY A 281 -13.50 -2.75 1.11
N ALA A 282 -12.86 -2.85 -0.05
CA ALA A 282 -12.57 -1.71 -0.91
C ALA A 282 -13.70 -1.32 -1.87
N TYR A 283 -14.67 -2.19 -2.04
CA TYR A 283 -15.77 -2.01 -3.01
C TYR A 283 -17.13 -2.26 -2.39
N GLU A 284 -18.11 -1.52 -2.87
CA GLU A 284 -19.53 -1.70 -2.55
C GLU A 284 -20.20 -2.70 -3.52
N TYR A 285 -21.10 -3.52 -3.01
CA TYR A 285 -21.95 -4.39 -3.81
C TYR A 285 -22.81 -3.55 -4.76
N GLY A 286 -22.75 -3.85 -6.04
CA GLY A 286 -23.44 -3.06 -7.07
C GLY A 286 -22.86 -1.68 -7.33
N GLY A 287 -21.75 -1.33 -6.67
CA GLY A 287 -21.02 -0.08 -6.87
C GLY A 287 -20.25 -0.02 -8.18
N GLU A 288 -19.63 1.12 -8.42
CA GLU A 288 -18.75 1.33 -9.58
C GLU A 288 -17.42 0.59 -9.38
N HIS A 289 -16.85 0.16 -10.47
CA HIS A 289 -15.51 -0.40 -10.53
C HIS A 289 -14.52 0.72 -10.89
N TRP A 290 -13.44 0.88 -10.14
CA TRP A 290 -12.40 1.89 -10.38
C TRP A 290 -11.06 1.26 -10.73
#